data_a3f1909b6aade3326bb5d212756c795e
#
_entry.id   a3f1909b6aade3326bb5d212756c795e
#
_cell.length_a   1.000
_cell.length_b   1.000
_cell.length_c   1.000
_cell.angle_alpha   90.00
_cell.angle_beta   90.00
_cell.angle_gamma   90.00
#
_symmetry.space_group_name_H-M   'P 1'
#
loop_
_entity.id
_entity.type
_entity.pdbx_description
1 polymer ?
#
loop_
_entity_poly.entity_id
_entity_poly.type
_entity_poly.pdbx_seq_one_letter_code
_entity_poly.pdbx_strand_id
1 'polypeptide(L)'
;MDNKKITMIFPGQGSQYVGMGKELYEKFSSVREIYDQADQVLGYRISENCFKRPGFGKKIMHRTVLDKTIFTQPAVLTTSYACYKALEEKCKERSIDLNISLLAGHSLGEYTALLISGAMDFKTCLRLVAKRALYMTELGKSYPGAGLMAVVDKKRNLKYRRICALCKEFELYVTLNNTKKQIVVGGSKKKLSELSKELKKEGKLATVLKVEGPFHTPIMRPAAEKLKKELENSRISIGSKPVIANVSTEAIVDPNHIRRELYEQLFKIVNWRGSVEKVIGNGGRLFIEVGPKRVLSNMIKDIDRSISCLNVEDMASLEKTVNELETQIKNMSSEEKSQGASPEPVLNESETHF
;
A
#
# COMPACT_ATOMS: atom_id res chain seq x y z
N MET A 1 -17.49 17.13 16.55
CA MET A 1 -17.46 15.92 15.68
C MET A 1 -16.04 15.70 15.22
N ASP A 2 -15.54 14.45 15.29
CA ASP A 2 -14.10 14.16 15.04
C ASP A 2 -13.70 14.57 13.61
N ASN A 3 -12.71 15.46 13.55
CA ASN A 3 -11.98 15.81 12.33
C ASN A 3 -11.66 14.50 11.58
N LYS A 4 -12.21 14.29 10.38
CA LYS A 4 -12.10 12.99 9.70
C LYS A 4 -10.65 12.57 9.57
N LYS A 5 -10.23 11.67 10.43
CA LYS A 5 -8.87 11.13 10.48
C LYS A 5 -8.55 10.42 9.17
N ILE A 6 -7.54 10.90 8.45
CA ILE A 6 -7.09 10.32 7.19
C ILE A 6 -6.25 9.08 7.48
N THR A 7 -6.58 7.96 6.82
CA THR A 7 -5.68 6.82 6.69
C THR A 7 -5.03 6.85 5.31
N MET A 8 -3.72 7.06 5.26
CA MET A 8 -2.99 7.07 4.00
C MET A 8 -2.46 5.68 3.69
N ILE A 9 -2.65 5.22 2.46
CA ILE A 9 -2.33 3.85 2.05
C ILE A 9 -1.44 3.84 0.81
N PHE A 10 -0.53 2.84 0.75
CA PHE A 10 0.50 2.75 -0.28
C PHE A 10 0.46 1.41 -1.00
N PRO A 11 0.37 1.41 -2.35
CA PRO A 11 0.30 0.19 -3.14
C PRO A 11 1.64 -0.57 -3.14
N GLY A 12 1.55 -1.86 -3.43
CA GLY A 12 2.69 -2.74 -3.61
C GLY A 12 2.96 -3.11 -5.06
N GLN A 13 3.75 -4.17 -5.24
CA GLN A 13 4.03 -4.77 -6.55
C GLN A 13 2.73 -5.21 -7.24
N GLY A 14 2.60 -4.89 -8.53
CA GLY A 14 1.39 -5.07 -9.33
C GLY A 14 0.71 -3.75 -9.70
N SER A 15 1.07 -2.66 -9.03
CA SER A 15 0.56 -1.31 -9.33
C SER A 15 1.38 -0.59 -10.41
N GLN A 16 2.62 -1.01 -10.70
CA GLN A 16 3.50 -0.36 -11.67
C GLN A 16 2.91 -0.29 -13.08
N TYR A 17 3.29 0.75 -13.81
CA TYR A 17 3.07 0.90 -15.25
C TYR A 17 4.06 1.92 -15.84
N VAL A 18 4.32 1.82 -17.14
CA VAL A 18 5.22 2.78 -17.82
C VAL A 18 4.51 4.12 -17.98
N GLY A 19 5.11 5.17 -17.48
CA GLY A 19 4.56 6.52 -17.40
C GLY A 19 4.15 6.94 -15.97
N MET A 20 4.14 6.02 -15.00
CA MET A 20 3.81 6.35 -13.60
C MET A 20 4.73 7.44 -13.04
N GLY A 21 4.16 8.47 -12.45
CA GLY A 21 4.87 9.59 -11.85
C GLY A 21 5.46 10.61 -12.84
N LYS A 22 5.41 10.36 -14.18
CA LYS A 22 6.04 11.23 -15.18
C LYS A 22 5.45 12.64 -15.18
N GLU A 23 4.14 12.76 -15.15
CA GLU A 23 3.44 14.05 -15.17
C GLU A 23 3.79 14.89 -13.92
N LEU A 24 3.85 14.25 -12.74
CA LEU A 24 4.27 14.92 -11.51
C LEU A 24 5.77 15.33 -11.56
N TYR A 25 6.63 14.48 -12.14
CA TYR A 25 8.04 14.79 -12.37
C TYR A 25 8.22 16.03 -13.25
N GLU A 26 7.40 16.19 -14.29
CA GLU A 26 7.45 17.36 -15.19
C GLU A 26 6.97 18.65 -14.51
N LYS A 27 6.08 18.57 -13.52
CA LYS A 27 5.45 19.72 -12.86
C LYS A 27 6.15 20.17 -11.57
N PHE A 28 6.61 19.25 -10.74
CA PHE A 28 7.14 19.55 -9.40
C PHE A 28 8.66 19.37 -9.32
N SER A 29 9.38 20.38 -8.83
CA SER A 29 10.83 20.27 -8.56
C SER A 29 11.14 19.27 -7.46
N SER A 30 10.32 19.23 -6.41
CA SER A 30 10.42 18.27 -5.32
C SER A 30 10.31 16.81 -5.79
N VAL A 31 9.47 16.54 -6.79
CA VAL A 31 9.34 15.21 -7.41
C VAL A 31 10.58 14.87 -8.25
N ARG A 32 11.13 15.83 -9.01
CA ARG A 32 12.39 15.63 -9.76
C ARG A 32 13.53 15.24 -8.83
N GLU A 33 13.69 15.96 -7.73
CA GLU A 33 14.73 15.68 -6.73
C GLU A 33 14.63 14.26 -6.15
N ILE A 34 13.42 13.75 -5.94
CA ILE A 34 13.21 12.37 -5.45
C ILE A 34 13.69 11.35 -6.48
N TYR A 35 13.35 11.51 -7.76
CA TYR A 35 13.82 10.59 -8.80
C TYR A 35 15.33 10.68 -9.02
N ASP A 36 15.90 11.87 -8.97
CA ASP A 36 17.35 12.08 -9.09
C ASP A 36 18.09 11.43 -7.90
N GLN A 37 17.59 11.58 -6.69
CA GLN A 37 18.12 10.89 -5.51
C GLN A 37 17.97 9.36 -5.65
N ALA A 38 16.86 8.87 -6.18
CA ALA A 38 16.65 7.45 -6.40
C ALA A 38 17.65 6.88 -7.40
N ASP A 39 17.87 7.56 -8.52
CA ASP A 39 18.87 7.19 -9.53
C ASP A 39 20.28 7.12 -8.93
N GLN A 40 20.67 8.11 -8.11
CA GLN A 40 21.94 8.13 -7.40
C GLN A 40 22.09 6.98 -6.40
N VAL A 41 21.07 6.71 -5.59
CA VAL A 41 21.10 5.66 -4.55
C VAL A 41 21.17 4.27 -5.17
N LEU A 42 20.47 4.05 -6.28
CA LEU A 42 20.39 2.76 -6.96
C LEU A 42 21.58 2.50 -7.91
N GLY A 43 22.28 3.55 -8.35
CA GLY A 43 23.36 3.45 -9.32
C GLY A 43 22.88 3.14 -10.76
N TYR A 44 21.57 3.31 -11.02
CA TYR A 44 20.95 3.19 -12.35
C TYR A 44 19.71 4.08 -12.43
N ARG A 45 19.29 4.42 -13.67
CA ARG A 45 18.18 5.36 -13.92
C ARG A 45 16.82 4.70 -13.77
N ILE A 46 16.31 4.65 -12.54
CA ILE A 46 14.94 4.17 -12.26
C ILE A 46 13.89 5.09 -12.88
N SER A 47 14.19 6.39 -12.96
CA SER A 47 13.39 7.41 -13.64
C SER A 47 13.10 7.02 -15.10
N GLU A 48 14.13 6.57 -15.85
CA GLU A 48 13.94 6.11 -17.23
C GLU A 48 13.09 4.84 -17.30
N ASN A 49 13.28 3.91 -16.39
CA ASN A 49 12.46 2.70 -16.31
C ASN A 49 10.98 3.02 -16.07
N CYS A 50 10.70 4.07 -15.28
CA CYS A 50 9.33 4.52 -15.03
C CYS A 50 8.72 5.25 -16.23
N PHE A 51 9.50 6.08 -16.96
CA PHE A 51 8.96 7.04 -17.92
C PHE A 51 9.04 6.62 -19.39
N LYS A 52 10.07 5.84 -19.78
CA LYS A 52 10.30 5.48 -21.18
C LYS A 52 9.61 4.17 -21.56
N ARG A 53 8.81 4.22 -22.63
CA ARG A 53 8.40 3.00 -23.33
C ARG A 53 9.63 2.39 -24.02
N PRO A 54 9.80 1.06 -24.03
CA PRO A 54 10.81 0.41 -24.87
C PRO A 54 10.64 0.89 -26.31
N GLY A 55 11.76 1.34 -26.95
CA GLY A 55 11.72 1.92 -28.30
C GLY A 55 11.05 1.01 -29.34
N PHE A 56 10.41 1.64 -30.31
CA PHE A 56 9.84 1.02 -31.51
C PHE A 56 10.94 0.24 -32.27
N GLY A 57 10.99 -1.08 -32.15
CA GLY A 57 11.95 -1.89 -32.87
C GLY A 57 12.14 -3.30 -32.35
N LYS A 58 11.80 -3.57 -31.13
CA LYS A 58 11.74 -4.93 -30.60
C LYS A 58 10.29 -5.27 -30.27
N LYS A 59 9.60 -5.95 -31.17
CA LYS A 59 8.42 -6.78 -30.90
C LYS A 59 8.81 -7.87 -29.89
N ILE A 60 9.21 -7.51 -28.67
CA ILE A 60 9.40 -8.43 -27.59
C ILE A 60 8.19 -8.25 -26.69
N MET A 61 7.27 -9.23 -26.83
CA MET A 61 6.24 -9.58 -25.86
C MET A 61 6.12 -8.59 -24.70
N HIS A 62 5.02 -7.90 -24.59
CA HIS A 62 4.37 -7.12 -23.49
C HIS A 62 5.01 -7.09 -22.09
N ARG A 63 6.31 -7.37 -21.93
CA ARG A 63 7.04 -7.29 -20.66
C ARG A 63 7.97 -6.09 -20.67
N THR A 64 7.74 -5.17 -19.76
CA THR A 64 8.64 -4.05 -19.50
C THR A 64 9.69 -4.44 -18.46
N VAL A 65 10.75 -3.66 -18.34
CA VAL A 65 11.75 -3.83 -17.27
C VAL A 65 11.07 -3.77 -15.89
N LEU A 66 9.99 -2.97 -15.77
CA LEU A 66 9.19 -2.84 -14.55
C LEU A 66 8.44 -4.12 -14.13
N ASP A 67 8.38 -5.16 -14.98
CA ASP A 67 7.77 -6.44 -14.61
C ASP A 67 8.72 -7.34 -13.80
N LYS A 68 10.00 -6.97 -13.70
CA LYS A 68 10.99 -7.67 -12.88
C LYS A 68 10.99 -7.10 -11.47
N THR A 69 10.83 -7.95 -10.48
CA THR A 69 10.75 -7.58 -9.04
C THR A 69 11.86 -6.64 -8.59
N ILE A 70 13.09 -6.86 -9.10
CA ILE A 70 14.27 -6.05 -8.79
C ILE A 70 14.12 -4.56 -9.18
N PHE A 71 13.33 -4.25 -10.22
CA PHE A 71 13.05 -2.90 -10.66
C PHE A 71 11.67 -2.42 -10.17
N THR A 72 10.69 -3.32 -10.09
CA THR A 72 9.32 -2.98 -9.68
C THR A 72 9.28 -2.36 -8.30
N GLN A 73 9.94 -3.00 -7.31
CA GLN A 73 9.83 -2.56 -5.92
C GLN A 73 10.45 -1.17 -5.71
N PRO A 74 11.68 -0.88 -6.13
CA PRO A 74 12.24 0.47 -6.04
C PRO A 74 11.43 1.51 -6.82
N ALA A 75 10.90 1.17 -8.00
CA ALA A 75 10.12 2.07 -8.83
C ALA A 75 8.79 2.47 -8.17
N VAL A 76 8.06 1.51 -7.60
CA VAL A 76 6.79 1.77 -6.91
C VAL A 76 7.01 2.57 -5.63
N LEU A 77 8.06 2.28 -4.84
CA LEU A 77 8.42 3.08 -3.67
C LEU A 77 8.70 4.54 -4.06
N THR A 78 9.60 4.74 -5.04
CA THR A 78 10.00 6.08 -5.50
C THR A 78 8.79 6.87 -6.00
N THR A 79 7.94 6.24 -6.85
CA THR A 79 6.74 6.88 -7.38
C THR A 79 5.73 7.21 -6.28
N SER A 80 5.49 6.31 -5.33
CA SER A 80 4.55 6.56 -4.23
C SER A 80 5.04 7.69 -3.32
N TYR A 81 6.34 7.75 -3.03
CA TYR A 81 6.91 8.86 -2.26
C TYR A 81 6.85 10.17 -3.03
N ALA A 82 7.10 10.16 -4.34
CA ALA A 82 6.95 11.31 -5.21
C ALA A 82 5.50 11.84 -5.23
N CYS A 83 4.51 10.94 -5.35
CA CYS A 83 3.08 11.30 -5.25
C CYS A 83 2.73 11.92 -3.88
N TYR A 84 3.30 11.39 -2.80
CA TYR A 84 3.12 11.97 -1.46
C TYR A 84 3.68 13.38 -1.36
N LYS A 85 4.89 13.61 -1.87
CA LYS A 85 5.51 14.94 -1.83
C LYS A 85 4.76 15.96 -2.67
N ALA A 86 4.23 15.57 -3.83
CA ALA A 86 3.36 16.43 -4.63
C ALA A 86 2.05 16.78 -3.89
N LEU A 87 1.45 15.81 -3.19
CA LEU A 87 0.26 16.05 -2.35
C LEU A 87 0.58 16.99 -1.18
N GLU A 88 1.70 16.76 -0.48
CA GLU A 88 2.15 17.59 0.64
C GLU A 88 2.37 19.05 0.19
N GLU A 89 3.05 19.25 -0.95
CA GLU A 89 3.31 20.56 -1.55
C GLU A 89 1.99 21.27 -1.92
N LYS A 90 1.08 20.60 -2.61
CA LYS A 90 -0.23 21.15 -2.99
C LYS A 90 -1.13 21.47 -1.80
N CYS A 91 -1.14 20.64 -0.79
CA CYS A 91 -1.89 20.91 0.44
C CYS A 91 -1.32 22.13 1.18
N LYS A 92 0.01 22.26 1.22
CA LYS A 92 0.68 23.44 1.81
C LYS A 92 0.33 24.73 1.04
N GLU A 93 0.36 24.71 -0.30
CA GLU A 93 -0.04 25.85 -1.13
C GLU A 93 -1.46 26.34 -0.82
N ARG A 94 -2.38 25.42 -0.49
CA ARG A 94 -3.79 25.72 -0.18
C ARG A 94 -4.09 25.82 1.32
N SER A 95 -3.07 25.82 2.18
CA SER A 95 -3.22 25.86 3.65
C SER A 95 -4.10 24.72 4.19
N ILE A 96 -4.03 23.54 3.56
CA ILE A 96 -4.72 22.32 3.98
C ILE A 96 -3.82 21.52 4.91
N ASP A 97 -4.27 21.27 6.14
CA ASP A 97 -3.60 20.33 7.04
C ASP A 97 -4.04 18.88 6.73
N LEU A 98 -3.05 18.06 6.35
CA LEU A 98 -3.24 16.63 6.18
C LEU A 98 -3.26 15.94 7.56
N ASN A 99 -4.42 15.91 8.20
CA ASN A 99 -4.60 15.22 9.48
C ASN A 99 -4.48 13.69 9.32
N ILE A 100 -3.26 13.23 9.01
CA ILE A 100 -2.94 11.81 8.84
C ILE A 100 -2.87 11.16 10.21
N SER A 101 -3.79 10.28 10.51
CA SER A 101 -3.86 9.55 11.79
C SER A 101 -3.19 8.18 11.73
N LEU A 102 -3.23 7.53 10.57
CA LEU A 102 -2.71 6.19 10.36
C LEU A 102 -2.10 6.06 8.96
N LEU A 103 -1.10 5.19 8.86
CA LEU A 103 -0.48 4.80 7.61
C LEU A 103 -0.61 3.29 7.44
N ALA A 104 -0.78 2.81 6.22
CA ALA A 104 -0.73 1.39 5.91
C ALA A 104 -0.19 1.18 4.49
N GLY A 105 0.34 0.01 4.21
CA GLY A 105 0.80 -0.31 2.87
C GLY A 105 0.75 -1.80 2.60
N HIS A 106 0.55 -2.20 1.35
CA HIS A 106 0.45 -3.60 0.98
C HIS A 106 1.82 -4.15 0.60
N SER A 107 2.35 -5.08 1.38
CA SER A 107 3.67 -5.71 1.15
C SER A 107 4.77 -4.65 0.99
N LEU A 108 5.22 -4.35 -0.23
CA LEU A 108 6.16 -3.27 -0.52
C LEU A 108 5.69 -1.91 0.01
N GLY A 109 4.40 -1.62 -0.11
CA GLY A 109 3.82 -0.35 0.33
C GLY A 109 4.00 -0.06 1.82
N GLU A 110 4.22 -1.07 2.65
CA GLU A 110 4.54 -0.89 4.08
C GLU A 110 5.87 -0.15 4.29
N TYR A 111 6.84 -0.35 3.40
CA TYR A 111 8.09 0.44 3.40
C TYR A 111 7.81 1.91 3.11
N THR A 112 6.91 2.20 2.16
CA THR A 112 6.50 3.59 1.87
C THR A 112 5.77 4.21 3.07
N ALA A 113 4.91 3.45 3.74
CA ALA A 113 4.23 3.88 4.97
C ALA A 113 5.25 4.22 6.08
N LEU A 114 6.25 3.37 6.30
CA LEU A 114 7.32 3.59 7.28
C LEU A 114 8.23 4.78 6.92
N LEU A 115 8.49 5.00 5.64
CA LEU A 115 9.20 6.20 5.16
C LEU A 115 8.42 7.47 5.52
N ILE A 116 7.13 7.52 5.23
CA ILE A 116 6.28 8.69 5.49
C ILE A 116 6.00 8.87 6.99
N SER A 117 6.01 7.80 7.78
CA SER A 117 5.97 7.90 9.24
C SER A 117 7.21 8.57 9.83
N GLY A 118 8.28 8.75 9.06
CA GLY A 118 9.58 9.24 9.53
C GLY A 118 10.42 8.18 10.24
N ALA A 119 10.01 6.91 10.23
CA ALA A 119 10.79 5.82 10.80
C ALA A 119 12.10 5.56 10.05
N MET A 120 12.14 5.89 8.75
CA MET A 120 13.33 5.80 7.89
C MET A 120 13.41 7.03 6.97
N ASP A 121 14.62 7.48 6.63
CA ASP A 121 14.81 8.41 5.53
C ASP A 121 14.69 7.70 4.16
N PHE A 122 14.51 8.49 3.09
CA PHE A 122 14.28 7.96 1.74
C PHE A 122 15.44 7.08 1.24
N LYS A 123 16.68 7.49 1.47
CA LYS A 123 17.86 6.76 1.00
C LYS A 123 17.99 5.41 1.69
N THR A 124 17.78 5.36 3.00
CA THR A 124 17.78 4.13 3.80
C THR A 124 16.64 3.20 3.36
N CYS A 125 15.44 3.72 3.24
CA CYS A 125 14.27 2.96 2.82
C CYS A 125 14.45 2.37 1.40
N LEU A 126 14.93 3.17 0.46
CA LEU A 126 15.14 2.74 -0.94
C LEU A 126 16.24 1.66 -1.04
N ARG A 127 17.34 1.78 -0.28
CA ARG A 127 18.38 0.74 -0.21
C ARG A 127 17.82 -0.58 0.34
N LEU A 128 17.04 -0.53 1.41
CA LEU A 128 16.40 -1.71 1.98
C LEU A 128 15.45 -2.37 0.99
N VAL A 129 14.65 -1.59 0.28
CA VAL A 129 13.72 -2.10 -0.76
C VAL A 129 14.47 -2.70 -1.94
N ALA A 130 15.59 -2.10 -2.37
CA ALA A 130 16.44 -2.66 -3.42
C ALA A 130 17.04 -4.01 -2.98
N LYS A 131 17.55 -4.13 -1.74
CA LYS A 131 18.05 -5.39 -1.16
C LYS A 131 16.93 -6.41 -1.02
N ARG A 132 15.75 -6.02 -0.53
CA ARG A 132 14.57 -6.87 -0.47
C ARG A 132 14.24 -7.47 -1.85
N ALA A 133 14.14 -6.62 -2.86
CA ALA A 133 13.84 -7.04 -4.23
C ALA A 133 14.90 -8.00 -4.80
N LEU A 134 16.18 -7.72 -4.53
CA LEU A 134 17.30 -8.58 -4.93
C LEU A 134 17.19 -9.97 -4.29
N TYR A 135 17.07 -10.05 -2.95
CA TYR A 135 17.03 -11.32 -2.24
C TYR A 135 15.80 -12.16 -2.59
N MET A 136 14.64 -11.49 -2.78
CA MET A 136 13.42 -12.16 -3.25
C MET A 136 13.58 -12.71 -4.67
N THR A 137 14.22 -11.97 -5.57
CA THR A 137 14.47 -12.40 -6.96
C THR A 137 15.49 -13.55 -7.03
N GLU A 138 16.59 -13.45 -6.29
CA GLU A 138 17.62 -14.50 -6.24
C GLU A 138 17.03 -15.83 -5.76
N LEU A 139 16.31 -15.77 -4.64
CA LEU A 139 15.69 -16.97 -4.07
C LEU A 139 14.60 -17.52 -4.98
N GLY A 140 13.78 -16.65 -5.60
CA GLY A 140 12.75 -17.07 -6.56
C GLY A 140 13.33 -17.85 -7.75
N LYS A 141 14.51 -17.46 -8.25
CA LYS A 141 15.22 -18.20 -9.32
C LYS A 141 15.67 -19.60 -8.88
N SER A 142 15.97 -19.80 -7.59
CA SER A 142 16.31 -21.12 -7.04
C SER A 142 15.11 -22.07 -6.93
N TYR A 143 13.87 -21.53 -7.07
CA TYR A 143 12.62 -22.30 -7.01
C TYR A 143 11.76 -22.10 -8.27
N PRO A 144 12.25 -22.46 -9.49
CA PRO A 144 11.55 -22.17 -10.74
C PRO A 144 10.20 -22.89 -10.85
N GLY A 145 10.03 -23.98 -10.10
CA GLY A 145 8.79 -24.76 -9.98
C GLY A 145 7.78 -24.19 -8.99
N ALA A 146 8.08 -23.09 -8.30
CA ALA A 146 7.18 -22.44 -7.35
C ALA A 146 6.59 -21.14 -7.93
N GLY A 147 5.49 -20.67 -7.33
CA GLY A 147 4.81 -19.44 -7.79
C GLY A 147 3.62 -19.08 -6.90
N LEU A 148 2.84 -18.12 -7.38
CA LEU A 148 1.62 -17.62 -6.73
C LEU A 148 0.40 -17.78 -7.64
N MET A 149 -0.78 -17.95 -7.03
CA MET A 149 -2.05 -18.05 -7.71
C MET A 149 -3.11 -17.21 -6.97
N ALA A 150 -3.75 -16.30 -7.68
CA ALA A 150 -4.90 -15.57 -7.15
C ALA A 150 -6.16 -16.43 -7.26
N VAL A 151 -6.83 -16.61 -6.13
CA VAL A 151 -8.15 -17.24 -6.03
C VAL A 151 -9.18 -16.13 -5.89
N VAL A 152 -10.16 -16.11 -6.79
CA VAL A 152 -11.17 -15.06 -6.86
C VAL A 152 -12.58 -15.66 -6.85
N ASP A 153 -13.44 -15.12 -5.98
CA ASP A 153 -14.88 -15.40 -5.99
C ASP A 153 -15.65 -14.12 -6.35
N LYS A 154 -16.28 -14.09 -7.52
CA LYS A 154 -17.09 -12.95 -7.96
C LYS A 154 -18.26 -12.64 -7.01
N LYS A 155 -18.75 -13.62 -6.28
CA LYS A 155 -19.82 -13.49 -5.26
C LYS A 155 -19.32 -12.91 -3.93
N ARG A 156 -18.01 -12.59 -3.80
CA ARG A 156 -17.37 -12.06 -2.58
C ARG A 156 -17.58 -12.95 -1.34
N ASN A 157 -17.54 -14.26 -1.52
CA ASN A 157 -17.83 -15.22 -0.47
C ASN A 157 -16.69 -16.24 -0.25
N LEU A 158 -15.42 -15.80 -0.48
CA LEU A 158 -14.28 -16.63 -0.13
C LEU A 158 -14.23 -16.85 1.38
N LYS A 159 -14.40 -18.10 1.79
CA LYS A 159 -14.24 -18.52 3.18
C LYS A 159 -12.76 -18.74 3.46
N TYR A 160 -12.11 -17.81 4.18
CA TYR A 160 -10.68 -17.88 4.50
C TYR A 160 -10.30 -19.25 5.09
N ARG A 161 -11.07 -19.77 6.07
CA ARG A 161 -10.82 -21.09 6.68
C ARG A 161 -10.86 -22.24 5.65
N ARG A 162 -11.76 -22.18 4.64
CA ARG A 162 -11.82 -23.19 3.57
C ARG A 162 -10.57 -23.15 2.70
N ILE A 163 -10.11 -21.96 2.33
CA ILE A 163 -8.86 -21.81 1.55
C ILE A 163 -7.65 -22.30 2.37
N CYS A 164 -7.58 -22.01 3.67
CA CYS A 164 -6.53 -22.53 4.54
C CYS A 164 -6.55 -24.09 4.60
N ALA A 165 -7.73 -24.70 4.70
CA ALA A 165 -7.86 -26.16 4.71
C ALA A 165 -7.38 -26.77 3.39
N LEU A 166 -7.79 -26.20 2.25
CA LEU A 166 -7.31 -26.62 0.93
C LEU A 166 -5.78 -26.42 0.79
N CYS A 167 -5.25 -25.31 1.25
CA CYS A 167 -3.80 -25.09 1.23
C CYS A 167 -3.06 -26.17 2.04
N LYS A 168 -3.59 -26.57 3.20
CA LYS A 168 -3.00 -27.65 4.00
C LYS A 168 -3.06 -29.00 3.26
N GLU A 169 -4.20 -29.33 2.65
CA GLU A 169 -4.42 -30.56 1.89
C GLU A 169 -3.45 -30.68 0.69
N PHE A 170 -3.27 -29.57 -0.05
CA PHE A 170 -2.38 -29.50 -1.22
C PHE A 170 -0.94 -29.10 -0.88
N GLU A 171 -0.56 -28.98 0.40
CA GLU A 171 0.78 -28.51 0.85
C GLU A 171 1.18 -27.16 0.21
N LEU A 172 0.24 -26.24 0.20
CA LEU A 172 0.37 -24.86 -0.27
C LEU A 172 0.23 -23.89 0.91
N TYR A 173 0.48 -22.62 0.66
CA TYR A 173 0.44 -21.56 1.65
C TYR A 173 -0.51 -20.46 1.21
N VAL A 174 -1.33 -19.93 2.13
CA VAL A 174 -1.97 -18.62 1.92
C VAL A 174 -0.90 -17.57 2.06
N THR A 175 -0.79 -16.68 1.08
CA THR A 175 0.25 -15.62 1.04
C THR A 175 -0.30 -14.23 1.23
N LEU A 176 -1.46 -13.92 0.61
CA LEU A 176 -2.13 -12.64 0.75
C LEU A 176 -3.62 -12.88 1.07
N ASN A 177 -4.09 -12.31 2.17
CA ASN A 177 -5.51 -12.22 2.50
C ASN A 177 -6.02 -10.82 2.13
N ASN A 178 -6.37 -10.62 0.86
CA ASN A 178 -6.67 -9.30 0.33
C ASN A 178 -8.09 -8.82 0.65
N THR A 179 -9.11 -9.63 0.34
CA THR A 179 -10.52 -9.25 0.53
C THR A 179 -11.41 -10.49 0.68
N LYS A 180 -12.70 -10.31 0.90
CA LYS A 180 -13.70 -11.40 0.80
C LYS A 180 -13.84 -11.95 -0.62
N LYS A 181 -13.28 -11.27 -1.61
CA LYS A 181 -13.34 -11.64 -3.03
C LYS A 181 -12.03 -12.28 -3.51
N GLN A 182 -10.88 -11.94 -2.90
CA GLN A 182 -9.56 -12.35 -3.38
C GLN A 182 -8.64 -12.81 -2.25
N ILE A 183 -8.09 -14.01 -2.41
CA ILE A 183 -6.99 -14.55 -1.61
C ILE A 183 -5.91 -15.04 -2.57
N VAL A 184 -4.63 -14.86 -2.21
CA VAL A 184 -3.52 -15.41 -3.00
C VAL A 184 -2.91 -16.58 -2.23
N VAL A 185 -2.61 -17.64 -2.97
CA VAL A 185 -1.96 -18.84 -2.45
C VAL A 185 -0.64 -19.06 -3.19
N GLY A 186 0.33 -19.71 -2.52
CA GLY A 186 1.67 -19.90 -3.07
C GLY A 186 2.25 -21.26 -2.75
N GLY A 187 3.21 -21.69 -3.58
CA GLY A 187 3.92 -22.95 -3.45
C GLY A 187 4.25 -23.58 -4.81
N SER A 188 4.31 -24.91 -4.88
CA SER A 188 4.61 -25.65 -6.11
C SER A 188 3.56 -25.34 -7.20
N LYS A 189 4.00 -24.99 -8.41
CA LYS A 189 3.12 -24.74 -9.57
C LYS A 189 2.28 -25.96 -9.93
N LYS A 190 2.81 -27.17 -9.77
CA LYS A 190 2.05 -28.42 -9.96
C LYS A 190 0.87 -28.47 -9.00
N LYS A 191 1.12 -28.30 -7.69
CA LYS A 191 0.08 -28.30 -6.65
C LYS A 191 -0.90 -27.13 -6.79
N LEU A 192 -0.44 -25.95 -7.21
CA LEU A 192 -1.32 -24.83 -7.56
C LEU A 192 -2.26 -25.17 -8.72
N SER A 193 -1.80 -25.92 -9.73
CA SER A 193 -2.63 -26.40 -10.83
C SER A 193 -3.68 -27.41 -10.38
N GLU A 194 -3.32 -28.31 -9.47
CA GLU A 194 -4.25 -29.29 -8.87
C GLU A 194 -5.34 -28.57 -8.06
N LEU A 195 -4.94 -27.64 -7.17
CA LEU A 195 -5.88 -26.81 -6.41
C LEU A 195 -6.78 -25.98 -7.32
N SER A 196 -6.27 -25.46 -8.44
CA SER A 196 -7.07 -24.69 -9.41
C SER A 196 -8.22 -25.51 -9.98
N LYS A 197 -7.99 -26.79 -10.25
CA LYS A 197 -9.04 -27.70 -10.75
C LYS A 197 -10.14 -27.91 -9.68
N GLU A 198 -9.75 -28.05 -8.42
CA GLU A 198 -10.70 -28.22 -7.31
C GLU A 198 -11.54 -26.95 -7.10
N LEU A 199 -10.88 -25.79 -7.04
CA LEU A 199 -11.55 -24.51 -6.91
C LEU A 199 -12.52 -24.20 -8.07
N LYS A 200 -12.21 -24.66 -9.29
CA LYS A 200 -13.09 -24.54 -10.44
C LYS A 200 -14.40 -25.31 -10.26
N LYS A 201 -14.38 -26.51 -9.64
CA LYS A 201 -15.59 -27.26 -9.29
C LYS A 201 -16.48 -26.48 -8.31
N GLU A 202 -15.86 -25.71 -7.40
CA GLU A 202 -16.55 -24.82 -6.47
C GLU A 202 -17.00 -23.48 -7.13
N GLY A 203 -16.85 -23.31 -8.44
CA GLY A 203 -17.19 -22.08 -9.17
C GLY A 203 -16.26 -20.89 -8.89
N LYS A 204 -15.05 -21.12 -8.37
CA LYS A 204 -14.05 -20.09 -8.12
C LYS A 204 -13.12 -19.92 -9.32
N LEU A 205 -12.60 -18.70 -9.52
CA LEU A 205 -11.57 -18.44 -10.49
C LEU A 205 -10.20 -18.56 -9.81
N ALA A 206 -9.28 -19.22 -10.49
CA ALA A 206 -7.90 -19.37 -10.03
C ALA A 206 -6.96 -19.01 -11.18
N THR A 207 -6.11 -18.01 -10.96
CA THR A 207 -5.20 -17.47 -11.99
C THR A 207 -3.77 -17.44 -11.45
N VAL A 208 -2.84 -18.13 -12.12
CA VAL A 208 -1.42 -18.08 -11.80
C VAL A 208 -0.88 -16.69 -12.08
N LEU A 209 -0.21 -16.11 -11.09
CA LEU A 209 0.37 -14.78 -11.19
C LEU A 209 1.74 -14.82 -11.90
N LYS A 210 2.02 -13.78 -12.70
CA LYS A 210 3.30 -13.60 -13.38
C LYS A 210 4.34 -12.96 -12.46
N VAL A 211 4.72 -13.68 -11.38
CA VAL A 211 5.72 -13.24 -10.41
C VAL A 211 6.94 -14.18 -10.40
N GLU A 212 8.07 -13.69 -9.90
CA GLU A 212 9.36 -14.37 -9.98
C GLU A 212 9.64 -15.34 -8.80
N GLY A 213 8.63 -15.64 -7.97
CA GLY A 213 8.83 -16.55 -6.85
C GLY A 213 7.61 -16.74 -5.97
N PRO A 214 7.70 -17.66 -4.98
CA PRO A 214 6.64 -17.96 -4.01
C PRO A 214 6.68 -16.97 -2.83
N PHE A 215 6.52 -15.67 -3.13
CA PHE A 215 6.61 -14.60 -2.15
C PHE A 215 5.60 -14.78 -1.01
N HIS A 216 5.97 -14.35 0.20
CA HIS A 216 5.16 -14.47 1.41
C HIS A 216 4.80 -15.92 1.79
N THR A 217 5.68 -16.87 1.43
CA THR A 217 5.61 -18.26 1.91
C THR A 217 6.82 -18.58 2.78
N PRO A 218 6.79 -19.64 3.61
CA PRO A 218 7.95 -20.08 4.39
C PRO A 218 9.21 -20.37 3.54
N ILE A 219 9.04 -20.63 2.24
CA ILE A 219 10.14 -20.81 1.28
C ILE A 219 11.04 -19.55 1.24
N MET A 220 10.46 -18.36 1.49
CA MET A 220 11.19 -17.08 1.44
C MET A 220 12.06 -16.81 2.68
N ARG A 221 12.04 -17.67 3.71
CA ARG A 221 12.82 -17.47 4.94
C ARG A 221 14.31 -17.20 4.71
N PRO A 222 15.04 -17.90 3.80
CA PRO A 222 16.45 -17.59 3.54
C PRO A 222 16.68 -16.17 3.00
N ALA A 223 15.76 -15.64 2.21
CA ALA A 223 15.83 -14.23 1.75
C ALA A 223 15.56 -13.26 2.92
N ALA A 224 14.65 -13.61 3.82
CA ALA A 224 14.36 -12.82 5.02
C ALA A 224 15.57 -12.77 5.98
N GLU A 225 16.33 -13.86 6.15
CA GLU A 225 17.55 -13.87 6.97
C GLU A 225 18.62 -12.93 6.39
N LYS A 226 18.77 -12.86 5.06
CA LYS A 226 19.66 -11.87 4.43
C LYS A 226 19.16 -10.44 4.70
N LEU A 227 17.85 -10.19 4.56
CA LEU A 227 17.27 -8.88 4.79
C LEU A 227 17.35 -8.45 6.26
N LYS A 228 17.25 -9.39 7.21
CA LYS A 228 17.39 -9.13 8.65
C LYS A 228 18.71 -8.42 8.97
N LYS A 229 19.81 -8.87 8.38
CA LYS A 229 21.14 -8.23 8.55
C LYS A 229 21.16 -6.79 8.03
N GLU A 230 20.49 -6.53 6.90
CA GLU A 230 20.36 -5.15 6.36
C GLU A 230 19.51 -4.28 7.29
N LEU A 231 18.41 -4.81 7.84
CA LEU A 231 17.54 -4.11 8.80
C LEU A 231 18.26 -3.77 10.11
N GLU A 232 19.08 -4.70 10.63
CA GLU A 232 19.87 -4.49 11.84
C GLU A 232 20.92 -3.39 11.66
N ASN A 233 21.52 -3.30 10.47
CA ASN A 233 22.52 -2.28 10.12
C ASN A 233 21.91 -0.95 9.65
N SER A 234 20.58 -0.85 9.53
CA SER A 234 19.91 0.35 9.06
C SER A 234 19.43 1.21 10.21
N ARG A 235 19.50 2.55 10.01
CA ARG A 235 18.93 3.50 10.94
C ARG A 235 17.41 3.48 10.81
N ILE A 236 16.75 2.92 11.82
CA ILE A 236 15.29 2.93 11.98
C ILE A 236 14.98 3.62 13.31
N SER A 237 14.15 4.64 13.27
CA SER A 237 13.76 5.49 14.40
C SER A 237 12.30 5.25 14.77
N ILE A 238 11.84 5.84 15.88
CA ILE A 238 10.42 5.85 16.23
C ILE A 238 9.67 6.66 15.17
N GLY A 239 8.63 6.06 14.60
CA GLY A 239 7.75 6.73 13.64
C GLY A 239 6.88 7.80 14.32
N SER A 240 6.74 8.95 13.68
CA SER A 240 5.86 10.04 14.16
C SER A 240 4.37 9.70 14.02
N LYS A 241 4.04 8.74 13.15
CA LYS A 241 2.68 8.26 12.91
C LYS A 241 2.67 6.73 12.90
N PRO A 242 1.63 6.10 13.48
CA PRO A 242 1.55 4.65 13.50
C PRO A 242 1.30 4.07 12.11
N VAL A 243 1.97 2.95 11.83
CA VAL A 243 1.81 2.15 10.62
C VAL A 243 1.10 0.85 10.98
N ILE A 244 0.04 0.50 10.26
CA ILE A 244 -0.62 -0.81 10.43
C ILE A 244 0.22 -1.87 9.72
N ALA A 245 0.73 -2.80 10.51
CA ALA A 245 1.60 -3.89 10.08
C ALA A 245 0.85 -4.93 9.24
N ASN A 246 1.53 -5.54 8.27
CA ASN A 246 0.93 -6.52 7.36
C ASN A 246 0.73 -7.89 8.00
N VAL A 247 1.64 -8.31 8.88
CA VAL A 247 1.61 -9.63 9.51
C VAL A 247 0.75 -9.62 10.77
N SER A 248 1.05 -8.70 11.70
CA SER A 248 0.34 -8.62 12.99
C SER A 248 -0.99 -7.89 12.90
N THR A 249 -1.21 -7.05 11.90
CA THR A 249 -2.33 -6.10 11.78
C THR A 249 -2.40 -5.07 12.91
N GLU A 250 -1.35 -4.96 13.72
CA GLU A 250 -1.24 -3.99 14.80
C GLU A 250 -0.63 -2.67 14.31
N ALA A 251 -0.92 -1.59 15.02
CA ALA A 251 -0.27 -0.30 14.79
C ALA A 251 1.13 -0.30 15.42
N ILE A 252 2.15 -0.06 14.63
CA ILE A 252 3.56 -0.08 15.07
C ILE A 252 4.21 1.29 14.85
N VAL A 253 5.08 1.68 15.79
CA VAL A 253 5.95 2.87 15.71
C VAL A 253 7.37 2.56 16.19
N ASP A 254 7.53 1.51 17.00
CA ASP A 254 8.79 1.12 17.63
C ASP A 254 9.76 0.48 16.65
N PRO A 255 11.06 0.86 16.64
CA PRO A 255 12.06 0.34 15.71
C PRO A 255 12.24 -1.19 15.75
N ASN A 256 12.14 -1.83 16.92
CA ASN A 256 12.32 -3.27 17.04
C ASN A 256 11.09 -4.00 16.48
N HIS A 257 9.90 -3.48 16.73
CA HIS A 257 8.67 -4.01 16.12
C HIS A 257 8.71 -3.84 14.59
N ILE A 258 9.18 -2.68 14.09
CA ILE A 258 9.35 -2.44 12.65
C ILE A 258 10.33 -3.46 12.03
N ARG A 259 11.52 -3.66 12.62
CA ARG A 259 12.50 -4.63 12.11
C ARG A 259 11.94 -6.05 12.08
N ARG A 260 11.24 -6.45 13.14
CA ARG A 260 10.60 -7.77 13.23
C ARG A 260 9.52 -7.93 12.16
N GLU A 261 8.64 -6.95 12.00
CA GLU A 261 7.58 -6.97 11.00
C GLU A 261 8.15 -7.11 9.58
N LEU A 262 9.11 -6.27 9.20
CA LEU A 262 9.72 -6.27 7.87
C LEU A 262 10.50 -7.59 7.59
N TYR A 263 11.10 -8.20 8.59
CA TYR A 263 11.70 -9.52 8.49
C TYR A 263 10.64 -10.61 8.28
N GLU A 264 9.61 -10.64 9.11
CA GLU A 264 8.56 -11.65 9.08
C GLU A 264 7.67 -11.54 7.83
N GLN A 265 7.44 -10.34 7.33
CA GLN A 265 6.61 -10.06 6.16
C GLN A 265 7.06 -10.83 4.89
N LEU A 266 8.36 -11.12 4.73
CA LEU A 266 8.83 -11.80 3.53
C LEU A 266 8.32 -13.24 3.41
N PHE A 267 8.10 -13.92 4.54
CA PHE A 267 7.74 -15.34 4.58
C PHE A 267 6.45 -15.65 5.33
N LYS A 268 5.77 -14.63 5.84
CA LYS A 268 4.45 -14.74 6.46
C LYS A 268 3.38 -14.08 5.58
N ILE A 269 2.12 -14.37 5.90
CA ILE A 269 0.96 -13.84 5.18
C ILE A 269 0.87 -12.31 5.34
N VAL A 270 0.57 -11.62 4.24
CA VAL A 270 0.11 -10.23 4.25
C VAL A 270 -1.41 -10.24 4.48
N ASN A 271 -1.83 -9.84 5.67
CA ASN A 271 -3.23 -9.82 6.06
C ASN A 271 -3.88 -8.44 5.80
N TRP A 272 -3.87 -8.01 4.53
CA TRP A 272 -4.41 -6.70 4.13
C TRP A 272 -5.85 -6.49 4.58
N ARG A 273 -6.70 -7.51 4.39
CA ARG A 273 -8.09 -7.45 4.85
C ARG A 273 -8.19 -7.18 6.35
N GLY A 274 -7.43 -7.90 7.16
CA GLY A 274 -7.41 -7.68 8.61
C GLY A 274 -6.94 -6.29 9.00
N SER A 275 -5.89 -5.77 8.31
CA SER A 275 -5.40 -4.40 8.52
C SER A 275 -6.48 -3.36 8.22
N VAL A 276 -7.20 -3.47 7.09
CA VAL A 276 -8.27 -2.55 6.73
C VAL A 276 -9.48 -2.68 7.67
N GLU A 277 -9.91 -3.90 7.99
CA GLU A 277 -11.02 -4.14 8.93
C GLU A 277 -10.71 -3.55 10.31
N LYS A 278 -9.45 -3.62 10.78
CA LYS A 278 -9.03 -2.99 12.05
C LYS A 278 -9.10 -1.46 11.98
N VAL A 279 -8.62 -0.84 10.91
CA VAL A 279 -8.72 0.62 10.71
C VAL A 279 -10.18 1.06 10.72
N ILE A 280 -11.06 0.37 9.99
CA ILE A 280 -12.49 0.67 9.94
C ILE A 280 -13.14 0.49 11.31
N GLY A 281 -12.81 -0.59 12.03
CA GLY A 281 -13.29 -0.85 13.39
C GLY A 281 -12.92 0.24 14.38
N ASN A 282 -11.77 0.89 14.19
CA ASN A 282 -11.29 2.01 15.00
C ASN A 282 -11.78 3.38 14.48
N GLY A 283 -12.81 3.42 13.64
CA GLY A 283 -13.46 4.65 13.18
C GLY A 283 -12.85 5.25 11.89
N GLY A 284 -11.89 4.60 11.25
CA GLY A 284 -11.35 5.07 9.95
C GLY A 284 -12.42 5.06 8.85
N ARG A 285 -12.64 6.21 8.17
CA ARG A 285 -13.69 6.34 7.14
C ARG A 285 -13.18 6.96 5.84
N LEU A 286 -12.03 7.63 5.87
CA LEU A 286 -11.40 8.25 4.71
C LEU A 286 -10.02 7.63 4.48
N PHE A 287 -9.84 7.03 3.30
CA PHE A 287 -8.56 6.50 2.86
C PHE A 287 -8.06 7.27 1.64
N ILE A 288 -6.76 7.54 1.61
CA ILE A 288 -6.10 8.15 0.44
C ILE A 288 -5.02 7.18 -0.04
N GLU A 289 -5.20 6.60 -1.23
CA GLU A 289 -4.18 5.78 -1.87
C GLU A 289 -3.17 6.68 -2.59
N VAL A 290 -1.91 6.60 -2.18
CA VAL A 290 -0.83 7.43 -2.71
C VAL A 290 0.19 6.56 -3.42
N GLY A 291 0.26 6.70 -4.75
CA GLY A 291 1.10 5.90 -5.62
C GLY A 291 0.37 5.43 -6.88
N PRO A 292 1.02 4.59 -7.71
CA PRO A 292 0.48 4.23 -9.01
C PRO A 292 -0.77 3.35 -8.92
N LYS A 293 -1.77 3.68 -9.74
CA LYS A 293 -3.09 3.05 -9.85
C LYS A 293 -3.97 3.22 -8.59
N ARG A 294 -5.09 2.46 -8.56
CA ARG A 294 -6.10 2.46 -7.49
C ARG A 294 -6.37 1.04 -7.00
N VAL A 295 -5.30 0.27 -6.79
CA VAL A 295 -5.39 -1.15 -6.45
C VAL A 295 -5.99 -1.35 -5.06
N LEU A 296 -5.48 -0.61 -4.08
CA LEU A 296 -5.93 -0.72 -2.69
C LEU A 296 -7.29 -0.09 -2.47
N SER A 297 -7.59 1.03 -3.12
CA SER A 297 -8.92 1.65 -3.11
C SER A 297 -9.99 0.67 -3.59
N ASN A 298 -9.72 -0.09 -4.65
CA ASN A 298 -10.62 -1.12 -5.14
C ASN A 298 -10.76 -2.28 -4.14
N MET A 299 -9.68 -2.69 -3.49
CA MET A 299 -9.71 -3.72 -2.43
C MET A 299 -10.52 -3.25 -1.21
N ILE A 300 -10.39 -1.99 -0.80
CA ILE A 300 -11.18 -1.42 0.31
C ILE A 300 -12.66 -1.45 -0.04
N LYS A 301 -13.05 -1.03 -1.26
CA LYS A 301 -14.45 -1.13 -1.72
C LYS A 301 -14.96 -2.57 -1.80
N ASP A 302 -14.08 -3.56 -1.99
CA ASP A 302 -14.43 -4.98 -1.90
C ASP A 302 -14.59 -5.46 -0.44
N ILE A 303 -13.95 -4.80 0.53
CA ILE A 303 -14.09 -5.08 1.97
C ILE A 303 -15.34 -4.38 2.52
N ASP A 304 -15.44 -3.05 2.31
CA ASP A 304 -16.55 -2.21 2.74
C ASP A 304 -16.84 -1.09 1.73
N ARG A 305 -18.03 -1.10 1.14
CA ARG A 305 -18.44 -0.13 0.12
C ARG A 305 -18.74 1.27 0.66
N SER A 306 -19.02 1.39 1.95
CA SER A 306 -19.33 2.67 2.60
C SER A 306 -18.12 3.57 2.76
N ILE A 307 -16.91 3.00 2.74
CA ILE A 307 -15.65 3.72 2.98
C ILE A 307 -15.32 4.66 1.82
N SER A 308 -14.97 5.90 2.13
CA SER A 308 -14.46 6.88 1.15
C SER A 308 -13.00 6.58 0.80
N CYS A 309 -12.71 6.58 -0.52
CA CYS A 309 -11.35 6.38 -1.03
C CYS A 309 -11.04 7.45 -2.07
N LEU A 310 -9.98 8.24 -1.80
CA LEU A 310 -9.34 9.15 -2.75
C LEU A 310 -8.03 8.52 -3.24
N ASN A 311 -7.40 9.09 -4.27
CA ASN A 311 -6.09 8.63 -4.74
C ASN A 311 -5.25 9.75 -5.32
N VAL A 312 -3.93 9.58 -5.27
CA VAL A 312 -2.94 10.47 -5.88
C VAL A 312 -1.94 9.64 -6.66
N GLU A 313 -2.00 9.68 -8.00
CA GLU A 313 -1.07 9.02 -8.92
C GLU A 313 -0.56 9.93 -10.05
N ASP A 314 -1.35 10.95 -10.40
CA ASP A 314 -1.13 11.91 -11.48
C ASP A 314 -1.71 13.28 -11.11
N MET A 315 -1.61 14.28 -12.01
CA MET A 315 -2.12 15.63 -11.77
C MET A 315 -3.63 15.67 -11.57
N ALA A 316 -4.38 14.91 -12.35
CA ALA A 316 -5.84 14.92 -12.29
C ALA A 316 -6.34 14.35 -10.94
N SER A 317 -5.78 13.25 -10.49
CA SER A 317 -6.12 12.64 -9.19
C SER A 317 -5.61 13.48 -8.00
N LEU A 318 -4.46 14.14 -8.13
CA LEU A 318 -3.93 15.08 -7.14
C LEU A 318 -4.87 16.26 -6.93
N GLU A 319 -5.24 16.98 -8.01
CA GLU A 319 -6.14 18.13 -7.92
C GLU A 319 -7.53 17.73 -7.39
N LYS A 320 -8.06 16.59 -7.84
CA LYS A 320 -9.32 16.07 -7.32
C LYS A 320 -9.25 15.79 -5.82
N THR A 321 -8.17 15.16 -5.34
CA THR A 321 -7.99 14.83 -3.93
C THR A 321 -7.88 16.09 -3.08
N VAL A 322 -7.09 17.06 -3.52
CA VAL A 322 -6.91 18.33 -2.81
C VAL A 322 -8.23 19.13 -2.74
N ASN A 323 -9.00 19.22 -3.86
CA ASN A 323 -10.31 19.89 -3.89
C ASN A 323 -11.32 19.22 -2.94
N GLU A 324 -11.32 17.90 -2.86
CA GLU A 324 -12.20 17.15 -1.95
C GLU A 324 -11.83 17.39 -0.49
N LEU A 325 -10.53 17.42 -0.16
CA LEU A 325 -10.06 17.76 1.19
C LEU A 325 -10.42 19.18 1.59
N GLU A 326 -10.24 20.15 0.71
CA GLU A 326 -10.61 21.54 0.93
C GLU A 326 -12.11 21.69 1.20
N THR A 327 -12.95 21.00 0.41
CA THR A 327 -14.41 21.00 0.57
C THR A 327 -14.82 20.42 1.92
N GLN A 328 -14.19 19.31 2.33
CA GLN A 328 -14.48 18.70 3.63
C GLN A 328 -14.13 19.62 4.81
N ILE A 329 -13.02 20.36 4.73
CA ILE A 329 -12.62 21.33 5.77
C ILE A 329 -13.63 22.49 5.83
N LYS A 330 -14.05 23.05 4.67
CA LYS A 330 -15.05 24.13 4.62
C LYS A 330 -16.39 23.73 5.21
N ASN A 331 -16.86 22.51 4.92
CA ASN A 331 -18.12 21.99 5.46
C ASN A 331 -18.08 21.84 6.99
N MET A 332 -16.95 21.39 7.54
CA MET A 332 -16.77 21.29 9.00
C MET A 332 -16.81 22.66 9.68
N SER A 333 -16.12 23.64 9.14
CA SER A 333 -16.12 25.02 9.67
C SER A 333 -17.50 25.68 9.64
N SER A 334 -18.34 25.31 8.67
CA SER A 334 -19.74 25.82 8.59
C SER A 334 -20.67 25.13 9.61
N GLU A 335 -20.49 23.82 9.85
CA GLU A 335 -21.27 23.07 10.84
C GLU A 335 -20.95 23.52 12.29
N GLU A 336 -19.68 23.80 12.60
CA GLU A 336 -19.26 24.33 13.91
C GLU A 336 -19.87 25.72 14.17
N LYS A 337 -19.91 26.60 13.17
CA LYS A 337 -20.55 27.92 13.29
C LYS A 337 -22.06 27.84 13.49
N SER A 338 -22.73 26.88 12.89
CA SER A 338 -24.18 26.69 13.04
C SER A 338 -24.57 26.07 14.40
N GLN A 339 -23.69 25.29 15.03
CA GLN A 339 -23.93 24.70 16.35
C GLN A 339 -23.51 25.60 17.51
N GLY A 340 -22.65 26.61 17.27
CA GLY A 340 -22.22 27.59 18.27
C GLY A 340 -23.20 28.75 18.50
N ALA A 341 -24.24 28.88 17.69
CA ALA A 341 -25.30 29.87 17.88
C ALA A 341 -26.40 29.29 18.78
N SER A 342 -26.10 29.09 20.08
CA SER A 342 -27.16 28.93 21.08
C SER A 342 -27.88 30.27 21.23
N PRO A 343 -29.23 30.32 21.24
CA PRO A 343 -29.91 31.54 21.53
C PRO A 343 -29.58 32.01 22.95
N GLU A 344 -29.17 33.27 23.08
CA GLU A 344 -29.04 33.93 24.40
C GLU A 344 -30.30 33.67 25.22
N PRO A 345 -30.20 33.40 26.54
CA PRO A 345 -31.40 33.31 27.37
C PRO A 345 -32.08 34.69 27.41
N VAL A 346 -33.27 34.73 26.89
CA VAL A 346 -34.16 35.90 27.03
C VAL A 346 -34.38 36.07 28.56
N LEU A 347 -33.72 37.06 29.16
CA LEU A 347 -34.03 37.52 30.50
C LEU A 347 -35.44 38.15 30.45
N ASN A 348 -36.44 37.42 30.90
CA ASN A 348 -37.74 37.95 31.21
C ASN A 348 -37.63 38.90 32.42
N GLU A 349 -37.55 40.20 32.16
CA GLU A 349 -37.91 41.23 33.10
C GLU A 349 -39.44 41.31 33.23
N SER A 350 -39.97 40.73 34.26
CA SER A 350 -41.26 41.07 34.93
C SER A 350 -41.32 40.14 36.17
N GLU A 351 -41.41 40.62 37.40
CA GLU A 351 -42.35 41.49 38.03
C GLU A 351 -41.79 41.91 39.37
N THR A 352 -41.66 43.21 39.57
CA THR A 352 -41.82 43.84 40.88
C THR A 352 -43.28 44.04 41.10
N HIS A 353 -43.88 43.46 42.17
CA HIS A 353 -44.92 44.07 42.97
C HIS A 353 -45.25 43.21 44.20
N PHE A 354 -45.17 43.92 45.37
CA PHE A 354 -45.58 43.64 46.75
C PHE A 354 -44.60 42.82 47.60
#